data_c0c83aea0bf792a659728317b6c16c9b
#
_entry.id   c0c83aea0bf792a659728317b6c16c9b
#
_cell.length_a   1.000
_cell.length_b   1.000
_cell.length_c   1.000
_cell.angle_alpha   90.00
_cell.angle_beta   90.00
_cell.angle_gamma   90.00
#
_symmetry.space_group_name_H-M   'P 1'
#
loop_
_entity.id
_entity.type
_entity.pdbx_description
1 polymer ?
#
loop_
_entity_poly.entity_id
_entity_poly.type
_entity_poly.pdbx_seq_one_letter_code
_entity_poly.pdbx_strand_id
1 'polypeptide(L)'
;MHTFNTIEEIVLQHSTRHMDKIQAHYRSEHTKNAVHAFLKLDKGVVFIYTGFYVAGFAETDGPLGAYFLAKAFKTLGYTPVIVTDHFCEEYFFDIKTLYIPLEGLSVQEYEMLLDTYKPVAHLSIERCGQNHEGRYLNSRGVDIKEFTAPVDELFKLGSKTAPSFGIGDGGNEVGMGSFADVLKDKEFFYDYCVIPCDCPMIASVSNWGGYGFIAELEKVLHVNVLPSFEEVETYLEFIVAKGSVDGIKRESVMSVDGKEWSIEPEILSALKAYATQG
;
A
#
# COMPACT_ATOMS: atom_id res chain seq x y z
N MET A 1 -4.56 -1.38 29.35
CA MET A 1 -4.51 -1.29 27.86
C MET A 1 -3.92 0.06 27.51
N HIS A 2 -2.94 0.09 26.63
CA HIS A 2 -2.42 1.37 26.11
C HIS A 2 -3.48 1.94 25.17
N THR A 3 -3.89 3.19 25.38
CA THR A 3 -4.89 3.85 24.53
C THR A 3 -4.12 4.67 23.49
N PHE A 4 -4.26 4.34 22.22
CA PHE A 4 -3.70 5.09 21.12
C PHE A 4 -4.67 6.18 20.68
N ASN A 5 -4.15 7.37 20.37
CA ASN A 5 -4.97 8.52 19.96
C ASN A 5 -5.07 8.64 18.43
N THR A 6 -4.07 8.15 17.72
CA THR A 6 -4.00 8.21 16.25
C THR A 6 -3.63 6.86 15.65
N ILE A 7 -3.97 6.66 14.38
CA ILE A 7 -3.56 5.47 13.62
C ILE A 7 -2.03 5.40 13.52
N GLU A 8 -1.36 6.54 13.33
CA GLU A 8 0.08 6.62 13.18
C GLU A 8 0.81 6.07 14.43
N GLU A 9 0.28 6.30 15.65
CA GLU A 9 0.84 5.72 16.89
C GLU A 9 0.81 4.18 16.89
N ILE A 10 -0.08 3.58 16.11
CA ILE A 10 -0.21 2.12 15.99
C ILE A 10 0.66 1.59 14.86
N VAL A 11 0.46 2.11 13.63
CA VAL A 11 1.08 1.56 12.44
C VAL A 11 2.57 1.90 12.29
N LEU A 12 3.09 2.85 13.07
CA LEU A 12 4.52 3.18 13.15
C LEU A 12 5.26 2.47 14.29
N GLN A 13 4.60 1.60 15.05
CA GLN A 13 5.29 0.72 15.99
C GLN A 13 6.31 -0.14 15.24
N HIS A 14 7.40 -0.48 15.90
CA HIS A 14 8.49 -1.28 15.30
C HIS A 14 9.13 -0.68 14.04
N SER A 15 9.11 0.65 13.87
CA SER A 15 9.73 1.33 12.72
C SER A 15 11.24 1.04 12.66
N THR A 16 11.68 0.63 11.47
CA THR A 16 13.09 0.31 11.18
C THR A 16 13.65 1.09 10.00
N ARG A 17 12.76 1.70 9.19
CA ARG A 17 13.11 2.47 7.99
C ARG A 17 12.87 3.97 8.15
N HIS A 18 12.85 4.48 9.38
CA HIS A 18 12.74 5.90 9.70
C HIS A 18 11.42 6.58 9.32
N MET A 19 10.34 5.85 9.06
CA MET A 19 9.02 6.43 8.80
C MET A 19 8.48 7.24 10.01
N ASP A 20 8.87 6.85 11.21
CA ASP A 20 8.62 7.60 12.46
C ASP A 20 9.24 9.01 12.45
N LYS A 21 10.39 9.21 11.76
CA LYS A 21 11.00 10.55 11.59
C LYS A 21 10.17 11.44 10.65
N ILE A 22 9.56 10.85 9.60
CA ILE A 22 8.63 11.56 8.72
C ILE A 22 7.44 12.03 9.53
N GLN A 23 6.85 11.15 10.35
CA GLN A 23 5.75 11.51 11.24
C GLN A 23 6.15 12.60 12.24
N ALA A 24 7.34 12.52 12.82
CA ALA A 24 7.84 13.54 13.75
C ALA A 24 8.01 14.92 13.09
N HIS A 25 8.35 14.96 11.79
CA HIS A 25 8.48 16.19 11.01
C HIS A 25 7.12 16.82 10.71
N TYR A 26 6.20 16.04 10.10
CA TYR A 26 4.90 16.57 9.66
C TYR A 26 3.87 16.66 10.77
N ARG A 27 3.93 15.79 11.78
CA ARG A 27 3.00 15.73 12.91
C ARG A 27 1.53 15.73 12.47
N SER A 28 1.23 15.01 11.38
CA SER A 28 -0.08 14.97 10.74
C SER A 28 -0.79 13.66 11.03
N GLU A 29 -2.11 13.70 11.13
CA GLU A 29 -2.96 12.51 11.08
C GLU A 29 -3.20 12.13 9.61
N HIS A 30 -2.16 11.61 8.96
CA HIS A 30 -2.16 11.30 7.52
C HIS A 30 -3.29 10.37 7.13
N THR A 31 -3.47 9.27 7.87
CA THR A 31 -4.49 8.25 7.59
C THR A 31 -5.90 8.81 7.74
N LYS A 32 -6.17 9.56 8.79
CA LYS A 32 -7.46 10.22 9.01
C LYS A 32 -7.77 11.21 7.89
N ASN A 33 -6.80 12.03 7.50
CA ASN A 33 -6.97 12.99 6.40
C ASN A 33 -7.27 12.27 5.08
N ALA A 34 -6.56 11.18 4.79
CA ALA A 34 -6.76 10.36 3.60
C ALA A 34 -8.17 9.72 3.59
N VAL A 35 -8.61 9.14 4.71
CA VAL A 35 -9.97 8.57 4.83
C VAL A 35 -11.04 9.64 4.64
N HIS A 36 -10.90 10.82 5.25
CA HIS A 36 -11.83 11.92 5.07
C HIS A 36 -11.88 12.43 3.61
N ALA A 37 -10.76 12.41 2.90
CA ALA A 37 -10.73 12.73 1.47
C ALA A 37 -11.42 11.63 0.65
N PHE A 38 -11.15 10.36 0.95
CA PHE A 38 -11.74 9.21 0.27
C PHE A 38 -13.27 9.16 0.42
N LEU A 39 -13.78 9.45 1.60
CA LEU A 39 -15.24 9.42 1.89
C LEU A 39 -16.03 10.52 1.17
N LYS A 40 -15.38 11.53 0.59
CA LYS A 40 -16.02 12.54 -0.24
C LYS A 40 -16.23 12.10 -1.69
N LEU A 41 -15.64 10.97 -2.08
CA LEU A 41 -15.73 10.46 -3.45
C LEU A 41 -17.07 9.76 -3.69
N ASP A 42 -17.59 9.92 -4.90
CA ASP A 42 -18.70 9.12 -5.37
C ASP A 42 -18.31 7.63 -5.44
N LYS A 43 -19.30 6.74 -5.31
CA LYS A 43 -19.06 5.31 -5.49
C LYS A 43 -18.68 5.03 -6.93
N GLY A 44 -17.63 4.25 -7.13
CA GLY A 44 -17.10 3.96 -8.45
C GLY A 44 -15.92 3.00 -8.39
N VAL A 45 -15.17 2.93 -9.47
CA VAL A 45 -13.97 2.11 -9.56
C VAL A 45 -12.84 2.74 -8.76
N VAL A 46 -12.17 1.95 -7.93
CA VAL A 46 -10.95 2.33 -7.24
C VAL A 46 -9.81 1.45 -7.74
N PHE A 47 -8.79 2.04 -8.35
CA PHE A 47 -7.58 1.33 -8.71
C PHE A 47 -6.66 1.21 -7.49
N ILE A 48 -6.25 -0.02 -7.18
CA ILE A 48 -5.31 -0.33 -6.09
C ILE A 48 -4.03 -0.90 -6.70
N TYR A 49 -2.93 -0.18 -6.58
CA TYR A 49 -1.63 -0.53 -7.13
C TYR A 49 -0.79 -1.21 -6.07
N THR A 50 -0.28 -2.41 -6.34
CA THR A 50 0.50 -3.18 -5.36
C THR A 50 1.43 -4.18 -6.04
N GLY A 51 2.25 -4.86 -5.23
CA GLY A 51 3.18 -5.90 -5.63
C GLY A 51 4.60 -5.37 -5.81
N PHE A 52 5.47 -5.71 -4.86
CA PHE A 52 6.88 -5.37 -4.89
C PHE A 52 7.71 -6.63 -5.16
N TYR A 53 8.59 -6.57 -6.17
CA TYR A 53 9.40 -7.72 -6.58
C TYR A 53 10.51 -8.03 -5.58
N VAL A 54 10.53 -9.28 -5.10
CA VAL A 54 11.60 -9.83 -4.28
C VAL A 54 11.85 -11.29 -4.68
N ALA A 55 13.08 -11.63 -5.03
CA ALA A 55 13.57 -13.00 -5.23
C ALA A 55 12.71 -13.89 -6.19
N GLY A 56 12.07 -13.32 -7.19
CA GLY A 56 11.27 -14.05 -8.19
C GLY A 56 9.76 -14.00 -7.99
N PHE A 57 9.29 -13.33 -6.92
CA PHE A 57 7.88 -13.23 -6.55
C PHE A 57 7.53 -11.81 -6.10
N ALA A 58 6.25 -11.52 -5.93
CA ALA A 58 5.85 -10.38 -5.13
C ALA A 58 5.98 -10.72 -3.64
N GLU A 59 6.47 -9.75 -2.84
CA GLU A 59 6.59 -9.96 -1.40
C GLU A 59 5.24 -9.95 -0.67
N THR A 60 5.27 -10.38 0.58
CA THR A 60 4.09 -10.47 1.46
C THR A 60 3.58 -9.10 1.91
N ASP A 61 4.42 -8.07 1.95
CA ASP A 61 3.96 -6.70 2.17
C ASP A 61 3.37 -6.11 0.88
N GLY A 62 2.31 -5.38 1.01
CA GLY A 62 1.53 -4.80 -0.08
C GLY A 62 0.35 -5.66 -0.51
N PRO A 63 0.53 -6.86 -1.11
CA PRO A 63 -0.60 -7.68 -1.57
C PRO A 63 -1.61 -8.03 -0.46
N LEU A 64 -1.12 -8.32 0.75
CA LEU A 64 -1.96 -8.61 1.90
C LEU A 64 -2.85 -7.40 2.27
N GLY A 65 -2.26 -6.22 2.41
CA GLY A 65 -3.00 -4.98 2.68
C GLY A 65 -3.93 -4.57 1.54
N ALA A 66 -3.48 -4.72 0.27
CA ALA A 66 -4.28 -4.42 -0.91
C ALA A 66 -5.55 -5.28 -1.00
N TYR A 67 -5.44 -6.57 -0.67
CA TYR A 67 -6.58 -7.48 -0.66
C TYR A 67 -7.65 -7.03 0.34
N PHE A 68 -7.27 -6.71 1.57
CA PHE A 68 -8.23 -6.30 2.60
C PHE A 68 -8.78 -4.90 2.34
N LEU A 69 -8.00 -3.96 1.79
CA LEU A 69 -8.51 -2.69 1.28
C LEU A 69 -9.58 -2.92 0.20
N ALA A 70 -9.32 -3.81 -0.76
CA ALA A 70 -10.28 -4.12 -1.80
C ALA A 70 -11.57 -4.73 -1.23
N LYS A 71 -11.47 -5.65 -0.26
CA LYS A 71 -12.65 -6.22 0.43
C LYS A 71 -13.45 -5.17 1.18
N ALA A 72 -12.79 -4.28 1.91
CA ALA A 72 -13.44 -3.19 2.62
C ALA A 72 -14.16 -2.24 1.63
N PHE A 73 -13.49 -1.84 0.54
CA PHE A 73 -14.07 -0.99 -0.48
C PHE A 73 -15.29 -1.63 -1.15
N LYS A 74 -15.22 -2.93 -1.47
CA LYS A 74 -16.34 -3.69 -2.03
C LYS A 74 -17.53 -3.70 -1.08
N THR A 75 -17.29 -3.94 0.21
CA THR A 75 -18.33 -3.90 1.25
C THR A 75 -18.98 -2.50 1.36
N LEU A 76 -18.18 -1.45 1.17
CA LEU A 76 -18.65 -0.06 1.19
C LEU A 76 -19.30 0.39 -0.14
N GLY A 77 -19.42 -0.49 -1.13
CA GLY A 77 -20.11 -0.22 -2.40
C GLY A 77 -19.23 0.42 -3.49
N TYR A 78 -17.90 0.42 -3.34
CA TYR A 78 -16.97 0.73 -4.43
C TYR A 78 -16.67 -0.53 -5.25
N THR A 79 -16.05 -0.32 -6.41
CA THR A 79 -15.59 -1.41 -7.30
C THR A 79 -14.06 -1.42 -7.33
N PRO A 80 -13.40 -2.15 -6.44
CA PRO A 80 -11.95 -2.23 -6.43
C PRO A 80 -11.43 -3.01 -7.65
N VAL A 81 -10.34 -2.53 -8.22
CA VAL A 81 -9.56 -3.20 -9.28
C VAL A 81 -8.09 -3.13 -8.89
N ILE A 82 -7.47 -4.28 -8.73
CA ILE A 82 -6.03 -4.37 -8.48
C ILE A 82 -5.28 -4.09 -9.78
N VAL A 83 -4.22 -3.30 -9.70
CA VAL A 83 -3.29 -3.03 -10.79
C VAL A 83 -1.90 -3.48 -10.34
N THR A 84 -1.35 -4.45 -11.02
CA THR A 84 -0.09 -5.11 -10.64
C THR A 84 0.61 -5.71 -11.86
N ASP A 85 1.59 -6.56 -11.66
CA ASP A 85 2.26 -7.36 -12.67
C ASP A 85 2.14 -8.87 -12.39
N HIS A 86 2.73 -9.69 -13.24
CA HIS A 86 2.61 -11.15 -13.18
C HIS A 86 3.21 -11.78 -11.90
N PHE A 87 4.05 -11.06 -11.14
CA PHE A 87 4.58 -11.58 -9.87
C PHE A 87 3.50 -11.72 -8.79
N CYS A 88 2.33 -11.08 -8.98
CA CYS A 88 1.14 -11.27 -8.14
C CYS A 88 0.08 -12.18 -8.80
N GLU A 89 0.47 -12.99 -9.79
CA GLU A 89 -0.48 -13.88 -10.48
C GLU A 89 -1.19 -14.80 -9.49
N GLU A 90 -2.53 -14.92 -9.64
CA GLU A 90 -3.40 -15.69 -8.74
C GLU A 90 -3.52 -15.21 -7.28
N TYR A 91 -2.88 -14.11 -6.86
CA TYR A 91 -3.03 -13.65 -5.48
C TYR A 91 -4.45 -13.13 -5.19
N PHE A 92 -5.07 -12.45 -6.13
CA PHE A 92 -6.36 -11.76 -5.94
C PHE A 92 -7.51 -12.50 -6.63
N PHE A 93 -7.78 -13.74 -6.21
CA PHE A 93 -8.69 -14.68 -6.90
C PHE A 93 -10.15 -14.20 -7.00
N ASP A 94 -10.63 -13.34 -6.10
CA ASP A 94 -12.00 -12.82 -6.07
C ASP A 94 -12.11 -11.31 -6.33
N ILE A 95 -11.00 -10.68 -6.71
CA ILE A 95 -10.92 -9.25 -7.05
C ILE A 95 -10.46 -9.10 -8.52
N LYS A 96 -11.14 -8.23 -9.26
CA LYS A 96 -10.71 -7.90 -10.63
C LYS A 96 -9.26 -7.39 -10.61
N THR A 97 -8.38 -8.02 -11.39
CA THR A 97 -6.96 -7.67 -11.47
C THR A 97 -6.58 -7.32 -12.90
N LEU A 98 -5.82 -6.25 -13.06
CA LEU A 98 -5.16 -5.83 -14.30
C LEU A 98 -3.66 -6.10 -14.16
N TYR A 99 -3.15 -6.99 -14.99
CA TYR A 99 -1.72 -7.28 -15.06
C TYR A 99 -1.08 -6.45 -16.15
N ILE A 100 -0.23 -5.51 -15.75
CA ILE A 100 0.56 -4.70 -16.67
C ILE A 100 1.84 -5.49 -17.04
N PRO A 101 2.18 -5.59 -18.32
CA PRO A 101 3.42 -6.26 -18.73
C PRO A 101 4.66 -5.51 -18.25
N LEU A 102 5.78 -6.21 -18.04
CA LEU A 102 7.03 -5.62 -17.54
C LEU A 102 7.60 -4.53 -18.45
N GLU A 103 7.39 -4.66 -19.75
CA GLU A 103 7.73 -3.63 -20.74
C GLU A 103 6.83 -2.39 -20.67
N GLY A 104 5.75 -2.47 -19.91
CA GLY A 104 4.75 -1.42 -19.81
C GLY A 104 3.75 -1.42 -20.96
N LEU A 105 2.94 -0.39 -20.99
CA LEU A 105 1.97 -0.08 -22.04
C LEU A 105 2.34 1.26 -22.69
N SER A 106 1.86 1.52 -23.88
CA SER A 106 1.92 2.85 -24.49
C SER A 106 1.03 3.83 -23.70
N VAL A 107 1.31 5.12 -23.83
CA VAL A 107 0.49 6.17 -23.20
C VAL A 107 -0.98 6.04 -23.61
N GLN A 108 -1.24 5.75 -24.88
CA GLN A 108 -2.60 5.57 -25.41
C GLN A 108 -3.32 4.36 -24.76
N GLU A 109 -2.61 3.26 -24.51
CA GLU A 109 -3.20 2.10 -23.82
C GLU A 109 -3.50 2.41 -22.36
N TYR A 110 -2.65 3.15 -21.64
CA TYR A 110 -2.97 3.61 -20.30
C TYR A 110 -4.16 4.57 -20.29
N GLU A 111 -4.25 5.50 -21.24
CA GLU A 111 -5.41 6.38 -21.39
C GLU A 111 -6.70 5.57 -21.67
N MET A 112 -6.63 4.55 -22.51
CA MET A 112 -7.77 3.64 -22.77
C MET A 112 -8.21 2.89 -21.52
N LEU A 113 -7.30 2.48 -20.64
CA LEU A 113 -7.65 1.88 -19.35
C LEU A 113 -8.39 2.89 -18.47
N LEU A 114 -7.89 4.12 -18.37
CA LEU A 114 -8.55 5.18 -17.60
C LEU A 114 -9.94 5.51 -18.15
N ASP A 115 -10.09 5.60 -19.45
CA ASP A 115 -11.39 5.88 -20.11
C ASP A 115 -12.39 4.72 -19.93
N THR A 116 -11.89 3.49 -19.94
CA THR A 116 -12.72 2.27 -19.78
C THR A 116 -13.22 2.12 -18.34
N TYR A 117 -12.34 2.27 -17.37
CA TYR A 117 -12.66 2.03 -15.97
C TYR A 117 -13.18 3.27 -15.25
N LYS A 118 -12.78 4.47 -15.68
CA LYS A 118 -13.14 5.77 -15.08
C LYS A 118 -12.96 5.75 -13.56
N PRO A 119 -11.76 5.44 -13.07
CA PRO A 119 -11.54 5.31 -11.63
C PRO A 119 -11.82 6.62 -10.92
N VAL A 120 -12.52 6.55 -9.79
CA VAL A 120 -12.79 7.68 -8.91
C VAL A 120 -11.65 7.93 -7.92
N ALA A 121 -10.74 6.98 -7.78
CA ALA A 121 -9.54 7.09 -6.96
C ALA A 121 -8.44 6.14 -7.43
N HIS A 122 -7.20 6.52 -7.13
CA HIS A 122 -5.97 5.73 -7.30
C HIS A 122 -5.30 5.56 -5.95
N LEU A 123 -5.14 4.32 -5.46
CA LEU A 123 -4.48 4.02 -4.19
C LEU A 123 -3.30 3.09 -4.43
N SER A 124 -2.10 3.52 -4.09
CA SER A 124 -0.89 2.68 -4.12
C SER A 124 -0.57 2.18 -2.72
N ILE A 125 -0.21 0.91 -2.61
CA ILE A 125 0.28 0.28 -1.38
C ILE A 125 1.43 -0.66 -1.72
N GLU A 126 2.60 -0.40 -1.13
CA GLU A 126 3.84 -1.17 -1.32
C GLU A 126 4.09 -1.50 -2.81
N ARG A 127 4.16 -0.47 -3.62
CA ARG A 127 4.51 -0.58 -5.02
C ARG A 127 5.71 0.29 -5.33
N CYS A 128 6.81 -0.31 -5.77
CA CYS A 128 8.00 0.43 -6.17
C CYS A 128 7.67 1.45 -7.26
N GLY A 129 8.13 2.68 -7.07
CA GLY A 129 8.01 3.75 -8.06
C GLY A 129 9.37 4.25 -8.53
N GLN A 130 9.36 5.00 -9.64
CA GLN A 130 10.59 5.56 -10.22
C GLN A 130 11.23 6.59 -9.29
N ASN A 131 12.57 6.52 -9.19
CA ASN A 131 13.38 7.60 -8.64
C ASN A 131 13.65 8.70 -9.71
N HIS A 132 14.43 9.72 -9.39
CA HIS A 132 14.76 10.83 -10.29
C HIS A 132 15.58 10.42 -11.54
N GLU A 133 16.20 9.24 -11.54
CA GLU A 133 16.93 8.67 -12.69
C GLU A 133 16.06 7.69 -13.52
N GLY A 134 14.78 7.52 -13.17
CA GLY A 134 13.87 6.57 -13.83
C GLY A 134 14.18 5.12 -13.52
N ARG A 135 14.82 4.84 -12.37
CA ARG A 135 15.11 3.50 -11.86
C ARG A 135 14.11 3.12 -10.77
N TYR A 136 13.88 1.82 -10.64
CA TYR A 136 13.09 1.23 -9.56
C TYR A 136 14.04 0.59 -8.55
N LEU A 137 14.23 1.22 -7.40
CA LEU A 137 15.20 0.74 -6.42
C LEU A 137 14.51 0.03 -5.25
N ASN A 138 15.02 -1.14 -4.90
CA ASN A 138 14.60 -1.80 -3.67
C ASN A 138 15.31 -1.18 -2.44
N SER A 139 14.97 -1.63 -1.22
CA SER A 139 15.54 -1.15 0.04
C SER A 139 17.06 -1.33 0.19
N ARG A 140 17.70 -2.05 -0.73
CA ARG A 140 19.15 -2.25 -0.79
C ARG A 140 19.84 -1.40 -1.86
N GLY A 141 19.09 -0.51 -2.53
CA GLY A 141 19.56 0.31 -3.63
C GLY A 141 19.82 -0.46 -4.94
N VAL A 142 19.30 -1.69 -5.06
CA VAL A 142 19.42 -2.49 -6.28
C VAL A 142 18.30 -2.11 -7.22
N ASP A 143 18.65 -1.84 -8.49
CA ASP A 143 17.67 -1.58 -9.54
C ASP A 143 16.95 -2.88 -9.92
N ILE A 144 15.63 -2.87 -9.75
CA ILE A 144 14.72 -3.98 -10.07
C ILE A 144 13.83 -3.68 -11.27
N LYS A 145 14.19 -2.72 -12.09
CA LYS A 145 13.40 -2.27 -13.25
C LYS A 145 13.00 -3.41 -14.19
N GLU A 146 13.88 -4.39 -14.41
CA GLU A 146 13.59 -5.54 -15.26
C GLU A 146 12.48 -6.46 -14.71
N PHE A 147 12.15 -6.30 -13.42
CA PHE A 147 11.16 -7.11 -12.71
C PHE A 147 10.00 -6.27 -12.16
N THR A 148 9.85 -5.04 -12.61
CA THR A 148 8.83 -4.12 -12.11
C THR A 148 8.09 -3.48 -13.27
N ALA A 149 6.84 -3.87 -13.50
CA ALA A 149 6.02 -3.22 -14.51
C ALA A 149 5.78 -1.75 -14.13
N PRO A 150 5.84 -0.80 -15.10
CA PRO A 150 5.69 0.62 -14.83
C PRO A 150 4.23 1.03 -14.60
N VAL A 151 3.59 0.42 -13.58
CA VAL A 151 2.20 0.75 -13.19
C VAL A 151 2.07 2.16 -12.63
N ASP A 152 3.20 2.72 -12.16
CA ASP A 152 3.32 4.10 -11.71
C ASP A 152 3.05 5.12 -12.84
N GLU A 153 3.25 4.76 -14.12
CA GLU A 153 2.84 5.59 -15.24
C GLU A 153 1.31 5.72 -15.30
N LEU A 154 0.57 4.62 -15.11
CA LEU A 154 -0.88 4.66 -15.02
C LEU A 154 -1.35 5.46 -13.80
N PHE A 155 -0.68 5.30 -12.65
CA PHE A 155 -0.95 6.08 -11.45
C PHE A 155 -0.75 7.58 -11.69
N LYS A 156 0.38 7.99 -12.30
CA LYS A 156 0.66 9.39 -12.63
C LYS A 156 -0.35 10.00 -13.61
N LEU A 157 -0.78 9.22 -14.61
CA LEU A 157 -1.79 9.70 -15.55
C LEU A 157 -3.15 9.85 -14.87
N GLY A 158 -3.57 8.85 -14.11
CA GLY A 158 -4.86 8.84 -13.42
C GLY A 158 -4.97 9.90 -12.33
N SER A 159 -3.90 10.17 -11.60
CA SER A 159 -3.84 11.20 -10.55
C SER A 159 -4.05 12.63 -11.07
N LYS A 160 -4.04 12.84 -12.39
CA LYS A 160 -4.38 14.14 -12.98
C LYS A 160 -5.90 14.41 -12.98
N THR A 161 -6.70 13.38 -12.87
CA THR A 161 -8.17 13.47 -13.03
C THR A 161 -8.96 12.92 -11.86
N ALA A 162 -8.34 12.12 -11.00
CA ALA A 162 -8.97 11.57 -9.80
C ALA A 162 -7.98 11.61 -8.61
N PRO A 163 -8.47 11.76 -7.37
CA PRO A 163 -7.64 11.78 -6.18
C PRO A 163 -6.74 10.54 -6.03
N SER A 164 -5.53 10.78 -5.52
CA SER A 164 -4.49 9.77 -5.38
C SER A 164 -4.08 9.61 -3.91
N PHE A 165 -3.82 8.35 -3.54
CA PHE A 165 -3.47 7.90 -2.20
C PHE A 165 -2.23 7.02 -2.28
N GLY A 166 -1.32 7.13 -1.33
CA GLY A 166 -0.11 6.33 -1.30
C GLY A 166 0.19 5.82 0.10
N ILE A 167 0.46 4.53 0.24
CA ILE A 167 0.89 3.89 1.48
C ILE A 167 2.26 3.29 1.23
N GLY A 168 3.24 3.65 2.06
CA GLY A 168 4.59 3.13 1.97
C GLY A 168 5.27 3.07 3.34
N ASP A 169 6.35 2.31 3.42
CA ASP A 169 7.11 2.07 4.63
C ASP A 169 8.63 2.28 4.49
N GLY A 170 9.08 2.64 3.28
CA GLY A 170 10.50 2.77 2.97
C GLY A 170 10.92 4.03 2.21
N GLY A 171 9.99 4.70 1.52
CA GLY A 171 10.27 5.89 0.72
C GLY A 171 10.52 5.63 -0.77
N ASN A 172 10.64 4.38 -1.20
CA ASN A 172 10.80 3.96 -2.60
C ASN A 172 9.46 3.58 -3.26
N GLU A 173 8.34 3.70 -2.55
CA GLU A 173 7.01 3.36 -3.02
C GLU A 173 6.33 4.57 -3.69
N VAL A 174 5.43 4.28 -4.63
CA VAL A 174 4.57 5.28 -5.30
C VAL A 174 3.75 6.06 -4.27
N GLY A 175 3.83 7.37 -4.34
CA GLY A 175 3.20 8.29 -3.38
C GLY A 175 4.19 8.90 -2.38
N MET A 176 5.32 8.24 -2.13
CA MET A 176 6.32 8.71 -1.15
C MET A 176 7.08 9.96 -1.63
N GLY A 177 7.03 10.29 -2.92
CA GLY A 177 7.52 11.56 -3.44
C GLY A 177 6.89 12.79 -2.78
N SER A 178 5.73 12.64 -2.13
CA SER A 178 5.09 13.70 -1.33
C SER A 178 5.89 14.09 -0.07
N PHE A 179 6.83 13.26 0.35
CA PHE A 179 7.73 13.51 1.48
C PHE A 179 9.16 13.84 1.05
N ALA A 180 9.34 14.27 -0.21
CA ALA A 180 10.64 14.52 -0.82
C ALA A 180 11.51 15.52 -0.04
N ASP A 181 10.94 16.48 0.66
CA ASP A 181 11.67 17.45 1.47
C ASP A 181 12.38 16.83 2.69
N VAL A 182 11.85 15.74 3.22
CA VAL A 182 12.48 14.93 4.28
C VAL A 182 13.32 13.79 3.69
N LEU A 183 12.78 13.05 2.70
CA LEU A 183 13.43 11.88 2.12
C LEU A 183 14.76 12.19 1.40
N LYS A 184 14.96 13.43 0.93
CA LYS A 184 16.23 13.89 0.36
C LYS A 184 17.37 13.99 1.37
N ASP A 185 17.10 13.91 2.66
CA ASP A 185 18.14 13.88 3.68
C ASP A 185 18.93 12.59 3.58
N LYS A 186 20.26 12.69 3.65
CA LYS A 186 21.19 11.55 3.52
C LYS A 186 21.04 10.46 4.58
N GLU A 187 20.27 10.73 5.64
CA GLU A 187 19.89 9.72 6.62
C GLU A 187 18.93 8.66 6.05
N PHE A 188 18.20 8.99 4.98
CA PHE A 188 17.37 8.06 4.23
C PHE A 188 18.20 7.46 3.09
N PHE A 189 18.75 6.37 3.28
CA PHE A 189 19.78 5.57 2.61
C PHE A 189 19.82 5.53 1.08
N TYR A 190 18.77 5.88 0.35
CA TYR A 190 18.67 5.64 -1.08
C TYR A 190 17.80 6.71 -1.74
N ASP A 191 17.90 6.75 -3.05
CA ASP A 191 17.06 7.62 -3.86
C ASP A 191 15.59 7.21 -3.71
N TYR A 192 14.81 8.09 -3.12
CA TYR A 192 13.38 7.87 -2.91
C TYR A 192 12.59 7.89 -4.21
N CYS A 193 11.38 7.34 -4.20
CA CYS A 193 10.41 7.47 -5.28
C CYS A 193 10.00 8.93 -5.45
N VAL A 194 10.10 9.46 -6.68
CA VAL A 194 9.76 10.88 -6.95
C VAL A 194 8.27 11.12 -7.23
N ILE A 195 7.47 10.06 -7.29
CA ILE A 195 6.05 10.15 -7.63
C ILE A 195 5.26 10.52 -6.37
N PRO A 196 4.63 11.71 -6.34
CA PRO A 196 3.80 12.13 -5.22
C PRO A 196 2.37 11.58 -5.34
N CYS A 197 1.58 11.78 -4.29
CA CYS A 197 0.13 11.62 -4.28
C CYS A 197 -0.53 12.72 -3.46
N ASP A 198 -1.86 12.85 -3.55
CA ASP A 198 -2.62 13.86 -2.81
C ASP A 198 -2.68 13.54 -1.31
N CYS A 199 -2.79 12.26 -0.97
CA CYS A 199 -2.95 11.77 0.39
C CYS A 199 -1.90 10.69 0.71
N PRO A 200 -0.67 11.07 1.06
CA PRO A 200 0.37 10.11 1.44
C PRO A 200 0.15 9.61 2.87
N MET A 201 0.41 8.33 3.08
CA MET A 201 0.34 7.63 4.37
C MET A 201 1.61 6.82 4.58
N ILE A 202 2.06 6.74 5.82
CA ILE A 202 3.29 6.02 6.20
C ILE A 202 3.00 4.99 7.29
N ALA A 203 3.71 3.89 7.24
CA ALA A 203 3.65 2.83 8.24
C ALA A 203 5.03 2.21 8.43
N SER A 204 5.19 1.32 9.40
CA SER A 204 6.40 0.51 9.58
C SER A 204 6.37 -0.77 8.72
N VAL A 205 5.18 -1.13 8.24
CA VAL A 205 4.83 -2.18 7.30
C VAL A 205 3.64 -1.66 6.52
N SER A 206 3.71 -1.64 5.20
CA SER A 206 2.64 -1.04 4.37
C SER A 206 1.28 -1.71 4.59
N ASN A 207 1.25 -3.03 4.82
CA ASN A 207 0.01 -3.74 5.18
C ASN A 207 -0.67 -3.11 6.40
N TRP A 208 0.10 -2.74 7.43
CA TRP A 208 -0.46 -2.09 8.63
C TRP A 208 -1.04 -0.72 8.31
N GLY A 209 -0.43 0.02 7.38
CA GLY A 209 -0.99 1.26 6.85
C GLY A 209 -2.33 1.03 6.15
N GLY A 210 -2.44 -0.04 5.37
CA GLY A 210 -3.69 -0.49 4.76
C GLY A 210 -4.77 -0.81 5.80
N TYR A 211 -4.43 -1.57 6.83
CA TYR A 211 -5.37 -1.87 7.94
C TYR A 211 -5.72 -0.62 8.74
N GLY A 212 -4.76 0.30 8.92
CA GLY A 212 -5.02 1.59 9.55
C GLY A 212 -6.06 2.41 8.80
N PHE A 213 -5.97 2.43 7.46
CA PHE A 213 -6.98 3.07 6.61
C PHE A 213 -8.36 2.43 6.79
N ILE A 214 -8.43 1.09 6.84
CA ILE A 214 -9.68 0.36 7.07
C ILE A 214 -10.23 0.63 8.48
N ALA A 215 -9.38 0.67 9.50
CA ALA A 215 -9.80 0.95 10.88
C ALA A 215 -10.38 2.36 11.03
N GLU A 216 -9.81 3.37 10.35
CA GLU A 216 -10.38 4.71 10.34
C GLU A 216 -11.71 4.77 9.58
N LEU A 217 -11.85 4.03 8.46
CA LEU A 217 -13.15 3.86 7.77
C LEU A 217 -14.20 3.23 8.69
N GLU A 218 -13.82 2.17 9.41
CA GLU A 218 -14.69 1.50 10.39
C GLU A 218 -15.17 2.45 11.47
N LYS A 219 -14.26 3.25 12.03
CA LYS A 219 -14.55 4.24 13.06
C LYS A 219 -15.53 5.31 12.58
N VAL A 220 -15.23 5.92 11.43
CA VAL A 220 -16.02 7.04 10.89
C VAL A 220 -17.42 6.60 10.42
N LEU A 221 -17.51 5.41 9.84
CA LEU A 221 -18.76 4.91 9.26
C LEU A 221 -19.58 4.03 10.21
N HIS A 222 -19.01 3.66 11.36
CA HIS A 222 -19.62 2.71 12.32
C HIS A 222 -20.00 1.37 11.67
N VAL A 223 -19.11 0.84 10.82
CA VAL A 223 -19.25 -0.44 10.13
C VAL A 223 -18.20 -1.42 10.63
N ASN A 224 -18.32 -2.71 10.32
CA ASN A 224 -17.31 -3.72 10.65
C ASN A 224 -16.67 -4.23 9.35
N VAL A 225 -15.51 -3.68 9.00
CA VAL A 225 -14.79 -3.97 7.74
C VAL A 225 -13.29 -4.26 7.96
N LEU A 226 -12.76 -4.02 9.16
CA LEU A 226 -11.41 -4.40 9.52
C LEU A 226 -11.31 -5.93 9.60
N PRO A 227 -10.32 -6.56 8.93
CA PRO A 227 -10.17 -8.00 8.98
C PRO A 227 -9.82 -8.50 10.38
N SER A 228 -10.24 -9.72 10.69
CA SER A 228 -9.74 -10.45 11.86
C SER A 228 -8.33 -10.98 11.59
N PHE A 229 -7.59 -11.30 12.65
CA PHE A 229 -6.28 -11.94 12.52
C PHE A 229 -6.35 -13.26 11.75
N GLU A 230 -7.38 -14.08 12.01
CA GLU A 230 -7.59 -15.35 11.32
C GLU A 230 -7.79 -15.19 9.80
N GLU A 231 -8.50 -14.14 9.36
CA GLU A 231 -8.67 -13.83 7.94
C GLU A 231 -7.34 -13.41 7.31
N VAL A 232 -6.55 -12.59 8.01
CA VAL A 232 -5.23 -12.13 7.58
C VAL A 232 -4.26 -13.31 7.49
N GLU A 233 -4.21 -14.18 8.51
CA GLU A 233 -3.37 -15.35 8.54
C GLU A 233 -3.70 -16.32 7.40
N THR A 234 -4.98 -16.63 7.22
CA THR A 234 -5.45 -17.49 6.12
C THR A 234 -5.06 -16.96 4.75
N TYR A 235 -5.17 -15.65 4.53
CA TYR A 235 -4.80 -15.07 3.25
C TYR A 235 -3.27 -14.99 3.07
N LEU A 236 -2.51 -14.75 4.13
CA LEU A 236 -1.04 -14.84 4.07
C LEU A 236 -0.60 -16.27 3.72
N GLU A 237 -1.15 -17.30 4.37
CA GLU A 237 -0.89 -18.71 4.03
C GLU A 237 -1.16 -18.98 2.55
N PHE A 238 -2.27 -18.44 2.03
CA PHE A 238 -2.64 -18.61 0.63
C PHE A 238 -1.61 -17.99 -0.32
N ILE A 239 -1.18 -16.74 -0.13
CA ILE A 239 -0.20 -16.10 -1.03
C ILE A 239 1.21 -16.68 -0.87
N VAL A 240 1.61 -17.09 0.33
CA VAL A 240 2.87 -17.81 0.59
C VAL A 240 2.88 -19.16 -0.15
N ALA A 241 1.76 -19.90 -0.13
CA ALA A 241 1.63 -21.13 -0.92
C ALA A 241 1.69 -20.92 -2.44
N LYS A 242 1.43 -19.68 -2.92
CA LYS A 242 1.59 -19.26 -4.31
C LYS A 242 3.01 -18.76 -4.64
N GLY A 243 3.89 -18.72 -3.67
CA GLY A 243 5.29 -18.35 -3.82
C GLY A 243 5.67 -16.98 -3.26
N SER A 244 4.72 -16.20 -2.70
CA SER A 244 5.03 -14.93 -2.05
C SER A 244 6.12 -15.11 -1.00
N VAL A 245 6.99 -14.13 -0.87
CA VAL A 245 8.16 -14.17 0.01
C VAL A 245 8.15 -12.99 0.99
N ASP A 246 8.73 -13.18 2.15
CA ASP A 246 9.07 -12.06 3.04
C ASP A 246 10.15 -11.19 2.38
N GLY A 247 9.93 -9.88 2.30
CA GLY A 247 10.81 -8.93 1.61
C GLY A 247 12.24 -8.87 2.17
N ILE A 248 12.39 -9.08 3.48
CA ILE A 248 13.68 -9.06 4.17
C ILE A 248 14.35 -10.44 4.19
N LYS A 249 13.59 -11.49 4.57
CA LYS A 249 14.07 -12.88 4.64
C LYS A 249 14.28 -13.47 3.25
N ARG A 250 13.54 -13.02 2.24
CA ARG A 250 13.54 -13.50 0.84
C ARG A 250 13.19 -14.99 0.74
N GLU A 251 12.34 -15.45 1.61
CA GLU A 251 11.87 -16.83 1.73
C GLU A 251 10.35 -16.85 1.80
N SER A 252 9.72 -17.91 1.28
CA SER A 252 8.27 -18.13 1.38
C SER A 252 7.94 -18.63 2.80
N VAL A 253 7.76 -17.69 3.71
CA VAL A 253 7.50 -17.94 5.14
C VAL A 253 6.37 -17.05 5.65
N MET A 254 5.74 -17.47 6.75
CA MET A 254 4.69 -16.72 7.44
C MET A 254 5.29 -15.54 8.21
N SER A 255 5.68 -14.51 7.48
CA SER A 255 6.15 -13.24 8.04
C SER A 255 6.01 -12.12 7.00
N VAL A 256 6.07 -10.89 7.44
CA VAL A 256 6.00 -9.70 6.60
C VAL A 256 7.14 -8.77 7.02
N ASP A 257 7.95 -8.36 6.05
CA ASP A 257 9.01 -7.37 6.22
C ASP A 257 10.00 -7.70 7.36
N GLY A 258 10.31 -9.00 7.49
CA GLY A 258 11.19 -9.53 8.53
C GLY A 258 10.62 -9.52 9.94
N LYS A 259 9.38 -9.07 10.11
CA LYS A 259 8.73 -9.03 11.44
C LYS A 259 8.28 -10.42 11.86
N GLU A 260 8.37 -10.67 13.17
CA GLU A 260 7.81 -11.90 13.74
C GLU A 260 6.28 -11.88 13.61
N TRP A 261 5.70 -12.99 13.15
CA TRP A 261 4.25 -13.08 12.88
C TRP A 261 3.38 -12.82 14.12
N SER A 262 3.92 -13.01 15.31
CA SER A 262 3.25 -12.70 16.58
C SER A 262 2.93 -11.22 16.78
N ILE A 263 3.54 -10.31 16.03
CA ILE A 263 3.28 -8.86 16.10
C ILE A 263 1.96 -8.51 15.39
N GLU A 264 1.59 -9.24 14.34
CA GLU A 264 0.41 -8.96 13.52
C GLU A 264 -0.90 -8.89 14.34
N PRO A 265 -1.21 -9.87 15.22
CA PRO A 265 -2.41 -9.79 16.06
C PRO A 265 -2.38 -8.64 17.05
N GLU A 266 -1.21 -8.17 17.49
CA GLU A 266 -1.09 -7.01 18.37
C GLU A 266 -1.50 -5.74 17.66
N ILE A 267 -1.03 -5.53 16.42
CA ILE A 267 -1.37 -4.38 15.57
C ILE A 267 -2.86 -4.39 15.24
N LEU A 268 -3.40 -5.52 14.77
CA LEU A 268 -4.83 -5.64 14.45
C LEU A 268 -5.72 -5.40 15.66
N SER A 269 -5.34 -5.91 16.84
CA SER A 269 -6.08 -5.69 18.09
C SER A 269 -6.04 -4.22 18.50
N ALA A 270 -4.91 -3.54 18.36
CA ALA A 270 -4.78 -2.11 18.65
C ALA A 270 -5.65 -1.27 17.68
N LEU A 271 -5.63 -1.58 16.38
CA LEU A 271 -6.47 -0.93 15.37
C LEU A 271 -7.96 -1.16 15.63
N LYS A 272 -8.35 -2.38 16.03
CA LYS A 272 -9.74 -2.69 16.40
C LYS A 272 -10.18 -1.90 17.64
N ALA A 273 -9.33 -1.83 18.64
CA ALA A 273 -9.59 -1.03 19.83
C ALA A 273 -9.74 0.46 19.49
N TYR A 274 -8.89 1.00 18.61
CA TYR A 274 -8.99 2.36 18.10
C TYR A 274 -10.30 2.61 17.33
N ALA A 275 -10.70 1.70 16.45
CA ALA A 275 -11.91 1.83 15.65
C ALA A 275 -13.20 1.83 16.49
N THR A 276 -13.17 1.20 17.68
CA THR A 276 -14.30 1.13 18.61
C THR A 276 -14.33 2.27 19.63
N GLN A 277 -13.33 3.17 19.64
CA GLN A 277 -13.33 4.39 20.44
C GLN A 277 -14.24 5.42 19.76
N GLY A 278 -15.48 5.54 20.15
CA GLY A 278 -16.43 6.49 19.62
C GLY A 278 -17.21 7.21 20.71
#